data_079d2d69a0eaa9d48f18805e1a9d8e56
#
_entry.id   079d2d69a0eaa9d48f18805e1a9d8e56
#
_cell.length_a   1.000
_cell.length_b   1.000
_cell.length_c   1.000
_cell.angle_alpha   90.00
_cell.angle_beta   90.00
_cell.angle_gamma   90.00
#
_symmetry.space_group_name_H-M   'P 1'
#
loop_
_entity.id
_entity.type
_entity.pdbx_description
1 polymer ?
#
loop_
_entity_poly.entity_id
_entity_poly.type
_entity_poly.pdbx_seq_one_letter_code
_entity_poly.pdbx_strand_id
1 'polypeptide(L)'
;MWKKNGEEAEAVYLHLGQSVVVPHSQILGVFDLDNASWAYKTREYLERAEQAGRVVWLGDDLPRSFVVVGGEAGPPMIYISQLSPATLLKRAEENRFE
;
A
#
# COMPACT_ATOMS: atom_id res chain seq x y z
N MET A 1 -15.52 24.32 -3.67
CA MET A 1 -14.94 24.16 -3.50
C MET A 1 -14.57 23.58 -3.21
N TRP A 2 -14.68 23.38 -2.85
CA TRP A 2 -13.85 22.68 -2.63
C TRP A 2 -13.19 22.35 -2.26
N LYS A 3 -13.26 22.21 -2.17
CA LYS A 3 -12.43 21.80 -1.96
C LYS A 3 -11.83 21.70 -1.69
N LYS A 4 -12.11 21.90 -1.66
CA LYS A 4 -11.40 21.82 -1.55
C LYS A 4 -10.89 21.68 -1.28
N ASN A 5 -11.11 21.76 -1.15
CA ASN A 5 -10.34 21.65 -0.95
C ASN A 5 -9.83 21.40 -0.56
N GLY A 6 -10.09 21.37 -0.48
CA GLY A 6 -9.25 21.25 -0.27
C GLY A 6 -8.91 20.84 0.10
N GLU A 7 -9.04 20.89 -0.03
CA GLU A 7 -8.69 20.58 0.14
C GLU A 7 -8.18 20.18 0.04
N GLU A 8 -8.16 20.72 -0.20
CA GLU A 8 -7.60 20.23 -0.48
C GLU A 8 -7.17 19.41 -0.06
N ALA A 9 -7.93 19.65 -0.35
CA ALA A 9 -7.58 18.63 0.53
C ALA A 9 -6.12 18.39 0.66
N GLU A 10 -5.65 18.53 1.77
CA GLU A 10 -4.28 18.17 1.95
C GLU A 10 -4.09 16.73 1.62
N ALA A 11 -3.06 16.44 0.88
CA ALA A 11 -2.69 15.08 0.64
C ALA A 11 -2.16 14.47 1.93
N VAL A 12 -2.73 13.35 2.31
CA VAL A 12 -2.25 12.57 3.42
C VAL A 12 -1.45 11.42 2.84
N TYR A 13 -0.23 11.26 3.30
CA TYR A 13 0.67 10.25 2.76
C TYR A 13 0.92 9.16 3.79
N LEU A 14 1.05 7.95 3.32
CA LEU A 14 1.38 6.82 4.18
C LEU A 14 2.79 6.34 3.84
N HIS A 15 3.62 6.24 4.87
CA HIS A 15 4.99 5.77 4.73
C HIS A 15 4.99 4.25 4.82
N LEU A 16 5.32 3.59 3.74
CA LEU A 16 5.27 2.13 3.65
C LEU A 16 6.55 1.45 4.09
N GLY A 17 7.63 2.22 4.23
CA GLY A 17 8.94 1.70 4.58
C GLY A 17 9.96 2.14 3.56
N GLN A 18 11.24 2.07 3.88
CA GLN A 18 12.33 2.32 2.93
C GLN A 18 12.20 3.66 2.20
N SER A 19 11.70 4.66 2.82
CA SER A 19 11.53 5.98 2.22
C SER A 19 10.43 6.05 1.15
N VAL A 20 9.64 5.00 1.01
CA VAL A 20 8.53 5.02 0.05
C VAL A 20 7.30 5.57 0.73
N VAL A 21 6.74 6.59 0.11
CA VAL A 21 5.57 7.29 0.64
C VAL A 21 4.54 7.35 -0.49
N VAL A 22 3.30 6.97 -0.19
CA VAL A 22 2.25 7.00 -1.20
C VAL A 22 1.08 7.83 -0.70
N PRO A 23 0.35 8.49 -1.61
CA PRO A 23 -0.84 9.23 -1.21
C PRO A 23 -1.88 8.27 -0.65
N HIS A 24 -2.44 8.64 0.47
CA HIS A 24 -3.43 7.81 1.15
C HIS A 24 -4.61 7.51 0.23
N SER A 25 -4.99 8.48 -0.58
CA SER A 25 -6.15 8.32 -1.45
C SER A 25 -5.94 7.31 -2.55
N GLN A 26 -4.70 6.91 -2.82
CA GLN A 26 -4.42 5.94 -3.87
C GLN A 26 -4.32 4.53 -3.35
N ILE A 27 -4.41 4.33 -2.05
CA ILE A 27 -4.32 3.00 -1.47
C ILE A 27 -5.64 2.28 -1.67
N LEU A 28 -5.60 1.19 -2.41
CA LEU A 28 -6.78 0.37 -2.69
C LEU A 28 -6.98 -0.71 -1.65
N GLY A 29 -5.90 -1.16 -1.00
CA GLY A 29 -6.03 -2.16 0.03
C GLY A 29 -4.70 -2.48 0.66
N VAL A 30 -4.77 -3.01 1.88
CA VAL A 30 -3.60 -3.48 2.63
C VAL A 30 -3.93 -4.89 3.07
N PHE A 31 -3.02 -5.82 2.79
CA PHE A 31 -3.27 -7.24 2.99
C PHE A 31 -2.19 -7.88 3.83
N ASP A 32 -2.59 -8.84 4.63
CA ASP A 32 -1.73 -9.47 5.62
C ASP A 32 -1.08 -10.73 5.02
N LEU A 33 0.23 -10.71 4.90
CA LEU A 33 0.97 -11.86 4.40
C LEU A 33 1.31 -12.86 5.50
N ASP A 34 1.14 -12.48 6.76
CA ASP A 34 1.35 -13.40 7.86
C ASP A 34 0.23 -14.41 7.99
N ASN A 35 -0.88 -14.16 7.35
CA ASN A 35 -2.00 -15.07 7.39
C ASN A 35 -1.69 -16.27 6.50
N ALA A 36 -1.54 -17.44 7.11
CA ALA A 36 -1.13 -18.63 6.40
C ALA A 36 -2.18 -19.14 5.42
N SER A 37 -3.39 -18.62 5.49
CA SER A 37 -4.47 -19.11 4.66
C SER A 37 -4.80 -18.21 3.49
N TRP A 38 -3.88 -17.33 3.10
CA TRP A 38 -4.18 -16.50 1.95
C TRP A 38 -4.33 -17.35 0.69
N ALA A 39 -5.30 -16.95 -0.11
CA ALA A 39 -5.83 -17.80 -1.14
C ALA A 39 -4.87 -17.98 -2.29
N TYR A 40 -5.02 -19.12 -2.97
CA TYR A 40 -4.28 -19.41 -4.17
C TYR A 40 -4.39 -18.28 -5.19
N LYS A 41 -5.57 -17.68 -5.32
CA LYS A 41 -5.77 -16.60 -6.29
C LYS A 41 -4.99 -15.35 -5.92
N THR A 42 -4.80 -15.12 -4.64
CA THR A 42 -3.97 -13.99 -4.21
C THR A 42 -2.53 -14.19 -4.63
N ARG A 43 -2.01 -15.39 -4.45
CA ARG A 43 -0.64 -15.67 -4.87
C ARG A 43 -0.50 -15.55 -6.38
N GLU A 44 -1.49 -16.03 -7.10
CA GLU A 44 -1.48 -15.95 -8.55
C GLU A 44 -1.48 -14.49 -9.01
N TYR A 45 -2.27 -13.68 -8.34
CA TYR A 45 -2.33 -12.25 -8.64
C TYR A 45 -0.97 -11.59 -8.42
N LEU A 46 -0.33 -11.90 -7.30
CA LEU A 46 0.98 -11.34 -7.01
C LEU A 46 2.04 -11.78 -8.01
N GLU A 47 1.98 -13.04 -8.42
CA GLU A 47 2.93 -13.53 -9.40
C GLU A 47 2.76 -12.84 -10.74
N ARG A 48 1.53 -12.63 -11.16
CA ARG A 48 1.27 -11.92 -12.41
C ARG A 48 1.74 -10.48 -12.34
N ALA A 49 1.50 -9.83 -11.20
CA ALA A 49 1.94 -8.47 -11.02
C ALA A 49 3.46 -8.38 -11.06
N GLU A 50 4.12 -9.36 -10.48
CA GLU A 50 5.58 -9.37 -10.49
C GLU A 50 6.12 -9.56 -11.90
N GLN A 51 5.52 -10.45 -12.66
CA GLN A 51 5.92 -10.66 -14.03
C GLN A 51 5.72 -9.41 -14.89
N ALA A 52 4.75 -8.61 -14.53
CA ALA A 52 4.46 -7.37 -15.23
C ALA A 52 5.28 -6.18 -14.73
N GLY A 53 6.15 -6.40 -13.75
CA GLY A 53 6.99 -5.34 -13.23
C GLY A 53 6.29 -4.38 -12.30
N ARG A 54 5.19 -4.81 -11.68
CA ARG A 54 4.39 -3.93 -10.86
C ARG A 54 4.56 -4.18 -9.36
N VAL A 55 5.56 -4.93 -8.97
CA VAL A 55 5.79 -5.23 -7.56
C VAL A 55 7.08 -4.57 -7.11
N VAL A 56 7.00 -3.86 -5.99
CA VAL A 56 8.14 -3.21 -5.38
C VAL A 56 8.35 -3.82 -4.00
N TRP A 57 9.54 -4.36 -3.77
CA TRP A 57 9.91 -4.94 -2.48
C TRP A 57 10.54 -3.87 -1.61
N LEU A 58 10.03 -3.70 -0.40
CA LEU A 58 10.50 -2.68 0.51
C LEU A 58 11.29 -3.33 1.64
N GLY A 59 12.54 -3.61 1.39
CA GLY A 59 13.42 -4.14 2.41
C GLY A 59 13.82 -5.56 2.14
N ASP A 60 14.70 -6.08 2.99
CA ASP A 60 15.31 -7.39 2.82
C ASP A 60 14.77 -8.43 3.78
N ASP A 61 14.00 -8.01 4.77
CA ASP A 61 13.48 -8.92 5.75
C ASP A 61 12.22 -9.58 5.28
N LEU A 62 11.69 -10.45 6.12
CA LEU A 62 10.47 -11.16 5.84
C LEU A 62 9.33 -10.19 5.63
N PRO A 63 8.63 -10.29 4.50
CA PRO A 63 7.50 -9.39 4.26
C PRO A 63 6.32 -9.75 5.14
N ARG A 64 5.59 -8.74 5.57
CA ARG A 64 4.44 -8.94 6.45
C ARG A 64 3.13 -8.47 5.85
N SER A 65 3.20 -7.59 4.85
CA SER A 65 1.99 -7.09 4.22
C SER A 65 2.27 -6.73 2.77
N PHE A 66 1.20 -6.62 1.99
CA PHE A 66 1.34 -5.96 0.69
C PHE A 66 0.27 -4.90 0.56
N VAL A 67 0.62 -3.84 -0.14
CA VAL A 67 -0.25 -2.68 -0.29
C VAL A 67 -0.49 -2.49 -1.77
N VAL A 68 -1.76 -2.42 -2.16
CA VAL A 68 -2.14 -2.21 -3.55
C VAL A 68 -2.44 -0.74 -3.73
N VAL A 69 -1.70 -0.10 -4.63
CA VAL A 69 -1.77 1.34 -4.82
C VAL A 69 -2.20 1.59 -6.25
N GLY A 70 -3.35 2.23 -6.42
CA GLY A 70 -3.84 2.58 -7.74
C GLY A 70 -3.26 3.89 -8.22
N GLY A 71 -3.09 4.00 -9.52
CA GLY A 71 -2.67 5.24 -10.14
C GLY A 71 -3.79 5.81 -10.96
N GLU A 72 -3.48 6.82 -11.72
CA GLU A 72 -4.49 7.46 -12.53
C GLU A 72 -4.76 6.69 -13.81
N ALA A 73 -3.84 5.85 -14.20
CA ALA A 73 -4.00 5.06 -15.40
C ALA A 73 -3.25 3.76 -15.23
N GLY A 74 -3.81 2.70 -15.78
CA GLY A 74 -3.16 1.42 -15.80
C GLY A 74 -3.39 0.61 -14.55
N PRO A 75 -2.82 -0.58 -14.50
CA PRO A 75 -2.99 -1.47 -13.36
C PRO A 75 -2.25 -0.94 -12.13
N PRO A 76 -2.69 -1.35 -10.95
CA PRO A 76 -2.07 -0.85 -9.72
C PRO A 76 -0.68 -1.39 -9.49
N MET A 77 0.09 -0.64 -8.71
CA MET A 77 1.37 -1.11 -8.20
C MET A 77 1.16 -1.82 -6.88
N ILE A 78 2.04 -2.75 -6.57
CA ILE A 78 1.97 -3.52 -5.35
C ILE A 78 3.28 -3.33 -4.60
N TYR A 79 3.18 -2.88 -3.36
CA TYR A 79 4.35 -2.70 -2.50
C TYR A 79 4.33 -3.76 -1.43
N ILE A 80 5.42 -4.51 -1.35
CA ILE A 80 5.55 -5.57 -0.35
C ILE A 80 6.36 -5.01 0.79
N SER A 81 5.73 -4.92 1.97
CA SER A 81 6.27 -4.21 3.11
C SER A 81 6.61 -5.15 4.25
N GLN A 82 7.63 -4.78 5.00
CA GLN A 82 7.98 -5.49 6.22
C GLN A 82 7.11 -5.07 7.40
N LEU A 83 6.30 -4.04 7.22
CA LEU A 83 5.43 -3.56 8.28
C LEU A 83 4.13 -4.34 8.26
N SER A 84 3.60 -4.64 9.44
CA SER A 84 2.33 -5.36 9.52
C SER A 84 1.18 -4.45 9.10
N PRO A 85 0.06 -5.02 8.68
CA PRO A 85 -1.11 -4.19 8.39
C PRO A 85 -1.54 -3.33 9.57
N ALA A 86 -1.41 -3.85 10.79
CA ALA A 86 -1.77 -3.08 11.98
C ALA A 86 -0.89 -1.85 12.12
N THR A 87 0.41 -2.00 11.87
CA THR A 87 1.33 -0.87 11.95
C THR A 87 1.01 0.17 10.87
N LEU A 88 0.70 -0.29 9.66
CA LEU A 88 0.35 0.62 8.59
C LEU A 88 -0.93 1.38 8.90
N LEU A 89 -1.91 0.69 9.45
CA LEU A 89 -3.16 1.32 9.83
C LEU A 89 -2.93 2.37 10.89
N LYS A 90 -2.13 2.04 11.90
CA LYS A 90 -1.83 2.98 12.97
C LYS A 90 -1.15 4.23 12.42
N ARG A 91 -0.21 4.06 11.50
CA ARG A 91 0.46 5.19 10.90
C ARG A 91 -0.51 6.06 10.10
N ALA A 92 -1.43 5.42 9.39
CA ALA A 92 -2.43 6.15 8.63
C ALA A 92 -3.32 6.98 9.55
N GLU A 93 -3.71 6.39 10.68
CA GLU A 93 -4.55 7.10 11.63
C GLU A 93 -3.81 8.27 12.27
N GLU A 94 -2.54 8.06 12.59
CA GLU A 94 -1.76 9.13 13.19
C GLU A 94 -1.59 10.29 12.23
N ASN A 95 -1.36 9.98 10.96
CA ASN A 95 -1.20 11.03 9.97
C ASN A 95 -2.45 11.85 9.77
N ARG A 96 -3.60 11.25 10.04
CA ARG A 96 -4.86 11.96 9.84
C ARG A 96 -5.06 13.10 10.82
N PHE A 97 -4.31 13.12 11.89
CA PHE A 97 -4.45 14.14 12.92
C PHE A 97 -3.34 15.16 12.85
N GLU A 98 -2.54 15.13 11.82
CA GLU A 98 -1.48 16.11 11.62
C GLU A 98 -1.99 17.39 10.95
#